data_f93a3664bcfae78aa0905b5b94386f92
#
_entry.id   f93a3664bcfae78aa0905b5b94386f92
#
_cell.length_a   1.000
_cell.length_b   1.000
_cell.length_c   1.000
_cell.angle_alpha   90.00
_cell.angle_beta   90.00
_cell.angle_gamma   90.00
#
_symmetry.space_group_name_H-M   'P 1'
#
loop_
_entity.id
_entity.type
_entity.pdbx_description
1 polymer ?
#
loop_
_entity_poly.entity_id
_entity_poly.type
_entity_poly.pdbx_seq_one_letter_code
_entity_poly.pdbx_strand_id
1 'polypeptide(L)'
;MKATCAQDLAAAGAGLRAPGGAPLHAAAGIGLRAPHVAQVRAERPRVAWFEVHSENYYADGGPALAALDDIRRDYPLALHGVGMSLGATDPLDHVHLGKLRRLIARTEPALVSEHLCWSGVGGRHLNDLLPLPYTEEALAHVCRRVSEVQDTLGRELLVENVSSYLAFADATIPEWEFVAAVARRTGCKLLLDVNNIYVNAVNHGFDADAYLAAIPADAIAEIHLAGFDASGPCLIDTHGAPVAADVWALYGRAIDRYGPRPTLIEWDTDIPPFATLQREAATAQAMIEKHDAVAA
;
A
#
# COMPACT_ATOMS: atom_id res chain seq x y z
N MET A 1 34.81 -35.59 -18.74
CA MET A 1 35.19 -34.29 -18.20
C MET A 1 33.91 -33.49 -18.13
N LYS A 2 33.21 -33.44 -16.96
CA LYS A 2 33.36 -32.44 -15.91
C LYS A 2 33.11 -31.01 -16.48
N ALA A 3 32.30 -30.14 -16.04
CA ALA A 3 31.64 -29.98 -14.74
C ALA A 3 30.68 -28.80 -14.85
N THR A 4 29.68 -28.79 -13.96
CA THR A 4 29.18 -27.65 -13.20
C THR A 4 28.77 -26.38 -13.94
N CYS A 5 27.47 -26.13 -13.94
CA CYS A 5 26.96 -24.83 -13.57
C CYS A 5 25.57 -25.00 -12.95
N ALA A 6 25.56 -25.32 -11.67
CA ALA A 6 24.44 -25.17 -10.75
C ALA A 6 24.94 -24.20 -9.68
N GLN A 7 24.83 -22.90 -9.97
CA GLN A 7 24.99 -21.78 -9.05
C GLN A 7 24.62 -20.55 -9.86
N ASP A 8 23.48 -19.97 -9.50
CA ASP A 8 23.09 -18.55 -9.57
C ASP A 8 21.58 -18.40 -9.83
N LEU A 9 20.77 -19.01 -8.95
CA LEU A 9 19.36 -18.65 -8.78
C LEU A 9 19.12 -18.24 -7.31
N ALA A 10 19.96 -17.36 -6.83
CA ALA A 10 19.74 -16.66 -5.57
C ALA A 10 20.08 -15.19 -5.80
N ALA A 11 19.12 -14.31 -5.51
CA ALA A 11 19.22 -12.87 -5.51
C ALA A 11 18.66 -12.14 -6.73
N ALA A 12 17.35 -12.04 -6.80
CA ALA A 12 16.70 -10.90 -7.40
C ALA A 12 15.50 -10.44 -6.54
N GLY A 13 15.70 -10.32 -5.24
CA GLY A 13 14.95 -9.37 -4.44
C GLY A 13 15.59 -8.00 -4.65
N ALA A 14 15.19 -7.23 -5.65
CA ALA A 14 15.63 -5.86 -5.79
C ALA A 14 15.12 -5.08 -4.58
N GLY A 15 15.98 -4.94 -3.56
CA GLY A 15 15.68 -4.20 -2.34
C GLY A 15 15.29 -2.76 -2.68
N LEU A 16 14.16 -2.34 -2.18
CA LEU A 16 13.66 -0.98 -2.26
C LEU A 16 14.65 -0.05 -1.53
N ARG A 17 15.02 1.07 -2.16
CA ARG A 17 16.10 1.92 -1.65
C ARG A 17 15.57 3.01 -0.73
N ALA A 18 16.13 3.08 0.48
CA ALA A 18 16.00 4.19 1.40
C ALA A 18 16.93 5.37 1.01
N PRO A 19 16.74 6.58 1.55
CA PRO A 19 17.70 7.67 1.46
C PRO A 19 19.07 7.20 1.92
N GLY A 20 20.08 7.37 1.07
CA GLY A 20 21.44 6.86 1.35
C GLY A 20 21.75 5.48 0.74
N GLY A 21 20.83 4.88 -0.03
CA GLY A 21 21.10 3.66 -0.81
C GLY A 21 20.86 2.33 -0.09
N ALA A 22 20.38 2.33 1.15
CA ALA A 22 19.99 1.10 1.85
C ALA A 22 18.58 0.63 1.40
N PRO A 23 18.36 -0.69 1.23
CA PRO A 23 17.04 -1.22 0.96
C PRO A 23 16.10 -0.99 2.15
N LEU A 24 14.81 -0.75 1.87
CA LEU A 24 13.78 -0.79 2.91
C LEU A 24 13.58 -2.26 3.30
N HIS A 25 14.10 -2.64 4.47
CA HIS A 25 13.90 -3.97 5.02
C HIS A 25 12.49 -4.12 5.60
N ALA A 26 12.06 -5.35 5.83
CA ALA A 26 10.84 -5.63 6.56
C ALA A 26 10.89 -4.97 7.95
N ALA A 27 10.14 -3.91 8.12
CA ALA A 27 10.05 -3.12 9.34
C ALA A 27 8.71 -2.38 9.39
N ALA A 28 8.25 -2.06 10.61
CA ALA A 28 7.02 -1.32 10.80
C ALA A 28 7.22 0.19 10.59
N GLY A 29 6.43 0.77 9.69
CA GLY A 29 6.33 2.20 9.39
C GLY A 29 5.02 2.80 9.92
N ILE A 30 4.90 4.10 9.78
CA ILE A 30 3.72 4.87 10.22
C ILE A 30 3.28 5.83 9.11
N GLY A 31 1.96 5.86 8.84
CA GLY A 31 1.34 6.87 8.00
C GLY A 31 1.50 8.26 8.64
N LEU A 32 2.27 9.14 8.01
CA LEU A 32 2.51 10.49 8.51
C LEU A 32 1.36 11.41 8.11
N ARG A 33 0.62 11.87 9.10
CA ARG A 33 -0.50 12.79 8.90
C ARG A 33 -0.16 14.18 9.44
N ALA A 34 -0.82 15.22 8.92
CA ALA A 34 -0.51 16.62 9.21
C ALA A 34 -0.38 16.97 10.72
N PRO A 35 -1.23 16.45 11.63
CA PRO A 35 -1.10 16.73 13.07
C PRO A 35 0.23 16.29 13.68
N HIS A 36 0.88 15.28 13.11
CA HIS A 36 2.11 14.70 13.67
C HIS A 36 3.40 15.33 13.12
N VAL A 37 3.32 16.06 12.00
CA VAL A 37 4.50 16.60 11.29
C VAL A 37 5.38 17.46 12.19
N ALA A 38 4.79 18.35 12.98
CA ALA A 38 5.54 19.23 13.87
C ALA A 38 6.28 18.43 14.96
N GLN A 39 5.62 17.44 15.57
CA GLN A 39 6.20 16.57 16.57
C GLN A 39 7.34 15.72 16.01
N VAL A 40 7.11 15.06 14.85
CA VAL A 40 8.14 14.24 14.19
C VAL A 40 9.40 15.06 13.89
N ARG A 41 9.24 16.30 13.41
CA ARG A 41 10.37 17.19 13.12
C ARG A 41 11.13 17.60 14.38
N ALA A 42 10.42 17.85 15.48
CA ALA A 42 11.03 18.31 16.73
C ALA A 42 11.71 17.17 17.51
N GLU A 43 11.07 16.02 17.59
CA GLU A 43 11.48 14.93 18.49
C GLU A 43 12.32 13.85 17.78
N ARG A 44 12.27 13.76 16.44
CA ARG A 44 12.98 12.73 15.67
C ARG A 44 12.74 11.33 16.25
N PRO A 45 11.46 10.88 16.37
CA PRO A 45 11.12 9.63 17.02
C PRO A 45 11.72 8.42 16.30
N ARG A 46 11.93 7.33 17.04
CA ARG A 46 12.36 6.05 16.44
C ARG A 46 11.21 5.40 15.68
N VAL A 47 11.17 5.60 14.37
CA VAL A 47 10.27 4.96 13.40
C VAL A 47 11.14 4.51 12.24
N ALA A 48 10.88 3.35 11.69
CA ALA A 48 11.72 2.82 10.61
C ALA A 48 11.56 3.62 9.31
N TRP A 49 10.35 4.04 8.97
CA TRP A 49 10.01 4.80 7.77
C TRP A 49 8.62 5.43 7.90
N PHE A 50 8.34 6.41 7.05
CA PHE A 50 7.04 7.06 6.98
C PHE A 50 6.42 6.93 5.58
N GLU A 51 5.10 6.87 5.55
CA GLU A 51 4.33 7.05 4.32
C GLU A 51 3.54 8.34 4.37
N VAL A 52 3.37 8.97 3.19
CA VAL A 52 2.57 10.18 3.03
C VAL A 52 1.63 10.05 1.84
N HIS A 53 0.45 10.66 1.92
CA HIS A 53 -0.42 10.82 0.76
C HIS A 53 0.20 11.79 -0.22
N SER A 54 0.46 11.33 -1.43
CA SER A 54 1.19 12.07 -2.48
C SER A 54 0.54 13.40 -2.81
N GLU A 55 -0.79 13.44 -2.87
CA GLU A 55 -1.58 14.59 -3.28
C GLU A 55 -1.41 15.79 -2.35
N ASN A 56 -1.12 15.55 -1.07
CA ASN A 56 -0.87 16.61 -0.09
C ASN A 56 0.42 17.40 -0.37
N TYR A 57 1.26 16.91 -1.27
CA TYR A 57 2.59 17.45 -1.58
C TYR A 57 2.75 17.86 -3.04
N TYR A 58 1.66 18.02 -3.79
CA TYR A 58 1.69 18.39 -5.21
C TYR A 58 1.85 19.89 -5.50
N ALA A 59 1.90 20.72 -4.45
CA ALA A 59 2.19 22.14 -4.61
C ALA A 59 3.65 22.37 -5.07
N ASP A 60 3.90 23.51 -5.76
CA ASP A 60 5.25 23.82 -6.25
C ASP A 60 6.21 24.27 -5.11
N GLY A 61 5.70 24.46 -3.88
CA GLY A 61 6.47 24.88 -2.69
C GLY A 61 5.59 24.98 -1.45
N GLY A 62 6.10 25.61 -0.41
CA GLY A 62 5.37 25.90 0.80
C GLY A 62 5.77 25.06 2.02
N PRO A 63 5.10 25.29 3.17
CA PRO A 63 5.51 24.68 4.44
C PRO A 63 5.44 23.17 4.47
N ALA A 64 4.44 22.57 3.80
CA ALA A 64 4.26 21.11 3.76
C ALA A 64 5.44 20.42 3.06
N LEU A 65 5.82 20.89 1.86
CA LEU A 65 6.99 20.37 1.15
C LEU A 65 8.30 20.60 1.90
N ALA A 66 8.48 21.77 2.52
CA ALA A 66 9.67 22.04 3.32
C ALA A 66 9.76 21.12 4.54
N ALA A 67 8.63 20.79 5.16
CA ALA A 67 8.58 19.83 6.25
C ALA A 67 8.89 18.39 5.79
N LEU A 68 8.37 17.99 4.62
CA LEU A 68 8.66 16.69 4.03
C LEU A 68 10.14 16.54 3.67
N ASP A 69 10.76 17.57 3.07
CA ASP A 69 12.20 17.59 2.79
C ASP A 69 13.05 17.44 4.06
N ASP A 70 12.60 18.05 5.16
CA ASP A 70 13.27 17.95 6.45
C ASP A 70 13.18 16.53 7.04
N ILE A 71 12.00 15.94 7.00
CA ILE A 71 11.75 14.56 7.50
C ILE A 71 12.49 13.53 6.66
N ARG A 72 12.48 13.68 5.32
CA ARG A 72 13.17 12.77 4.41
C ARG A 72 14.67 12.64 4.65
N ARG A 73 15.31 13.65 5.24
CA ARG A 73 16.75 13.56 5.56
C ARG A 73 17.07 12.49 6.60
N ASP A 74 16.10 12.21 7.48
CA ASP A 74 16.29 11.31 8.61
C ASP A 74 15.56 9.97 8.43
N TYR A 75 14.51 9.93 7.57
CA TYR A 75 13.64 8.76 7.40
C TYR A 75 13.44 8.41 5.93
N PRO A 76 13.45 7.11 5.60
CA PRO A 76 12.89 6.63 4.34
C PRO A 76 11.42 7.04 4.20
N LEU A 77 11.00 7.32 2.96
CA LEU A 77 9.62 7.67 2.65
C LEU A 77 9.01 6.68 1.66
N ALA A 78 7.72 6.39 1.83
CA ALA A 78 6.81 5.87 0.82
C ALA A 78 5.84 6.97 0.38
N LEU A 79 5.43 6.94 -0.88
CA LEU A 79 4.40 7.80 -1.45
C LEU A 79 3.18 6.96 -1.78
N HIS A 80 2.05 7.29 -1.20
CA HIS A 80 0.79 6.61 -1.42
C HIS A 80 -0.19 7.54 -2.14
N GLY A 81 -0.71 7.11 -3.28
CA GLY A 81 -1.63 7.88 -4.12
C GLY A 81 -3.09 7.51 -3.84
N VAL A 82 -3.96 8.52 -3.84
CA VAL A 82 -5.40 8.35 -3.63
C VAL A 82 -6.24 8.90 -4.78
N GLY A 83 -5.62 9.51 -5.78
CA GLY A 83 -6.32 10.28 -6.81
C GLY A 83 -6.09 9.88 -8.25
N MET A 84 -5.28 8.87 -8.55
CA MET A 84 -4.99 8.48 -9.93
C MET A 84 -6.15 7.77 -10.61
N SER A 85 -7.03 7.13 -9.82
CA SER A 85 -8.25 6.50 -10.32
C SER A 85 -7.96 5.46 -11.42
N LEU A 86 -7.14 4.46 -11.11
CA LEU A 86 -6.64 3.45 -12.06
C LEU A 86 -7.76 2.72 -12.80
N GLY A 87 -8.94 2.56 -12.18
CA GLY A 87 -10.11 1.90 -12.76
C GLY A 87 -11.04 2.80 -13.56
N ALA A 88 -10.83 4.11 -13.59
CA ALA A 88 -11.71 5.03 -14.30
C ALA A 88 -11.70 4.80 -15.81
N THR A 89 -12.83 5.08 -16.46
CA THR A 89 -12.95 5.04 -17.92
C THR A 89 -12.38 6.28 -18.61
N ASP A 90 -12.26 7.39 -17.89
CA ASP A 90 -11.61 8.61 -18.38
C ASP A 90 -10.12 8.34 -18.67
N PRO A 91 -9.46 9.07 -19.58
CA PRO A 91 -8.02 9.00 -19.75
C PRO A 91 -7.25 9.25 -18.44
N LEU A 92 -6.03 8.73 -18.32
CA LEU A 92 -5.14 9.07 -17.21
C LEU A 92 -4.90 10.59 -17.16
N ASP A 93 -4.94 11.17 -15.98
CA ASP A 93 -4.59 12.57 -15.78
C ASP A 93 -3.06 12.74 -15.82
N HIS A 94 -2.55 13.12 -16.98
CA HIS A 94 -1.11 13.37 -17.16
C HIS A 94 -0.59 14.58 -16.37
N VAL A 95 -1.47 15.50 -15.93
CA VAL A 95 -1.08 16.59 -15.03
C VAL A 95 -0.83 16.02 -13.63
N HIS A 96 -1.72 15.16 -13.15
CA HIS A 96 -1.54 14.41 -11.90
C HIS A 96 -0.25 13.56 -11.94
N LEU A 97 -0.08 12.73 -12.95
CA LEU A 97 1.14 11.93 -13.14
C LEU A 97 2.41 12.79 -13.20
N GLY A 98 2.34 13.95 -13.83
CA GLY A 98 3.46 14.90 -13.87
C GLY A 98 3.81 15.45 -12.49
N LYS A 99 2.81 15.69 -11.63
CA LYS A 99 3.02 16.11 -10.23
C LYS A 99 3.65 14.99 -9.41
N LEU A 100 3.14 13.77 -9.51
CA LEU A 100 3.69 12.59 -8.83
C LEU A 100 5.15 12.37 -9.26
N ARG A 101 5.46 12.43 -10.55
CA ARG A 101 6.83 12.29 -11.06
C ARG A 101 7.79 13.35 -10.49
N ARG A 102 7.33 14.61 -10.34
CA ARG A 102 8.15 15.66 -9.70
C ARG A 102 8.37 15.37 -8.21
N LEU A 103 7.34 14.89 -7.51
CA LEU A 103 7.45 14.52 -6.11
C LEU A 103 8.41 13.33 -5.93
N ILE A 104 8.31 12.31 -6.77
CA ILE A 104 9.24 11.17 -6.79
C ILE A 104 10.68 11.64 -6.98
N ALA A 105 10.94 12.51 -7.97
CA ALA A 105 12.27 13.05 -8.21
C ALA A 105 12.81 13.87 -7.03
N ARG A 106 11.94 14.53 -6.26
CA ARG A 106 12.31 15.32 -5.08
C ARG A 106 12.58 14.47 -3.86
N THR A 107 11.75 13.48 -3.61
CA THR A 107 11.79 12.70 -2.36
C THR A 107 12.54 11.38 -2.49
N GLU A 108 12.76 10.89 -3.72
CA GLU A 108 13.37 9.57 -4.02
C GLU A 108 12.78 8.48 -3.10
N PRO A 109 11.45 8.28 -3.14
CA PRO A 109 10.77 7.38 -2.20
C PRO A 109 11.19 5.93 -2.42
N ALA A 110 11.17 5.16 -1.34
CA ALA A 110 11.40 3.71 -1.40
C ALA A 110 10.28 3.03 -2.19
N LEU A 111 9.03 3.36 -1.88
CA LEU A 111 7.81 2.80 -2.46
C LEU A 111 6.95 3.89 -3.09
N VAL A 112 6.18 3.53 -4.11
CA VAL A 112 5.10 4.35 -4.67
C VAL A 112 3.92 3.45 -4.93
N SER A 113 2.78 3.75 -4.31
CA SER A 113 1.55 2.96 -4.38
C SER A 113 0.36 3.76 -4.84
N GLU A 114 -0.69 3.06 -5.28
CA GLU A 114 -1.97 3.63 -5.70
C GLU A 114 -3.07 2.57 -5.58
N HIS A 115 -4.30 3.00 -5.34
CA HIS A 115 -5.45 2.14 -5.14
C HIS A 115 -6.00 1.50 -6.44
N LEU A 116 -6.46 0.26 -6.33
CA LEU A 116 -7.20 -0.45 -7.37
C LEU A 116 -8.68 -0.02 -7.35
N CYS A 117 -8.94 1.22 -7.69
CA CYS A 117 -10.26 1.83 -7.61
C CYS A 117 -10.54 2.78 -8.77
N TRP A 118 -11.74 3.30 -8.80
CA TRP A 118 -12.06 4.52 -9.53
C TRP A 118 -12.63 5.57 -8.55
N SER A 119 -12.21 6.81 -8.73
CA SER A 119 -12.59 7.95 -7.88
C SER A 119 -13.08 9.13 -8.70
N GLY A 120 -13.26 8.97 -10.01
CA GLY A 120 -13.72 10.04 -10.89
C GLY A 120 -14.23 9.55 -12.22
N VAL A 121 -15.16 10.31 -12.81
CA VAL A 121 -15.74 10.05 -14.13
C VAL A 121 -16.25 11.34 -14.75
N GLY A 122 -16.02 11.55 -16.05
CA GLY A 122 -16.51 12.71 -16.79
C GLY A 122 -15.99 14.04 -16.24
N GLY A 123 -14.75 14.06 -15.73
CA GLY A 123 -14.13 15.23 -15.11
C GLY A 123 -14.69 15.59 -13.72
N ARG A 124 -15.51 14.74 -13.12
CA ARG A 124 -16.00 14.88 -11.74
C ARG A 124 -15.20 13.96 -10.84
N HIS A 125 -14.69 14.52 -9.76
CA HIS A 125 -13.98 13.76 -8.73
C HIS A 125 -14.94 13.39 -7.59
N LEU A 126 -14.88 12.15 -7.14
CA LEU A 126 -15.62 11.64 -6.00
C LEU A 126 -14.64 11.52 -4.84
N ASN A 127 -15.11 11.86 -3.63
CA ASN A 127 -14.28 11.72 -2.42
C ASN A 127 -14.45 10.31 -1.85
N ASP A 128 -14.25 9.30 -2.71
CA ASP A 128 -14.38 7.90 -2.34
C ASP A 128 -13.55 7.02 -3.29
N LEU A 129 -13.14 5.84 -2.81
CA LEU A 129 -12.42 4.82 -3.54
C LEU A 129 -13.40 3.72 -3.94
N LEU A 130 -13.95 3.81 -5.14
CA LEU A 130 -15.03 2.92 -5.57
C LEU A 130 -14.45 1.64 -6.21
N PRO A 131 -15.04 0.46 -5.90
CA PRO A 131 -14.59 -0.81 -6.44
C PRO A 131 -14.87 -0.96 -7.93
N LEU A 132 -14.20 -1.90 -8.57
CA LEU A 132 -14.35 -2.24 -9.98
C LEU A 132 -15.29 -3.43 -10.17
N PRO A 133 -15.98 -3.53 -11.31
CA PRO A 133 -16.54 -4.80 -11.73
C PRO A 133 -15.39 -5.74 -12.15
N TYR A 134 -15.13 -6.78 -11.36
CA TYR A 134 -14.04 -7.72 -11.63
C TYR A 134 -14.37 -8.64 -12.80
N THR A 135 -14.16 -8.11 -14.01
CA THR A 135 -14.37 -8.78 -15.32
C THR A 135 -13.07 -8.81 -16.11
N GLU A 136 -12.98 -9.63 -17.16
CA GLU A 136 -11.81 -9.62 -18.06
C GLU A 136 -11.63 -8.28 -18.78
N GLU A 137 -12.73 -7.57 -19.09
CA GLU A 137 -12.67 -6.25 -19.70
C GLU A 137 -12.03 -5.23 -18.75
N ALA A 138 -12.50 -5.18 -17.49
CA ALA A 138 -11.94 -4.31 -16.46
C ALA A 138 -10.47 -4.67 -16.16
N LEU A 139 -10.15 -5.97 -16.11
CA LEU A 139 -8.78 -6.43 -15.92
C LEU A 139 -7.85 -5.98 -17.05
N ALA A 140 -8.27 -6.14 -18.29
CA ALA A 140 -7.50 -5.67 -19.44
C ALA A 140 -7.33 -4.13 -19.42
N HIS A 141 -8.36 -3.40 -19.00
CA HIS A 141 -8.34 -1.95 -18.87
C HIS A 141 -7.34 -1.51 -17.81
N VAL A 142 -7.45 -2.04 -16.59
CA VAL A 142 -6.55 -1.74 -15.46
C VAL A 142 -5.10 -2.08 -15.82
N CYS A 143 -4.85 -3.25 -16.42
CA CYS A 143 -3.49 -3.63 -16.81
C CYS A 143 -2.85 -2.62 -17.78
N ARG A 144 -3.60 -2.11 -18.76
CA ARG A 144 -3.07 -1.07 -19.66
C ARG A 144 -2.70 0.20 -18.89
N ARG A 145 -3.57 0.63 -17.96
CA ARG A 145 -3.35 1.86 -17.17
C ARG A 145 -2.15 1.72 -16.21
N VAL A 146 -2.07 0.60 -15.51
CA VAL A 146 -0.91 0.32 -14.64
C VAL A 146 0.40 0.32 -15.44
N SER A 147 0.42 -0.31 -16.61
CA SER A 147 1.61 -0.29 -17.49
C SER A 147 1.95 1.13 -17.93
N GLU A 148 0.98 1.93 -18.37
CA GLU A 148 1.17 3.32 -18.78
C GLU A 148 1.71 4.19 -17.63
N VAL A 149 1.23 3.98 -16.40
CA VAL A 149 1.73 4.67 -15.21
C VAL A 149 3.17 4.27 -14.93
N GLN A 150 3.49 2.98 -14.92
CA GLN A 150 4.86 2.50 -14.71
C GLN A 150 5.83 3.04 -15.77
N ASP A 151 5.43 3.03 -17.03
CA ASP A 151 6.23 3.61 -18.14
C ASP A 151 6.46 5.11 -17.95
N THR A 152 5.42 5.85 -17.54
CA THR A 152 5.50 7.30 -17.30
C THR A 152 6.39 7.64 -16.11
N LEU A 153 6.31 6.85 -15.04
CA LEU A 153 7.09 7.07 -13.81
C LEU A 153 8.51 6.49 -13.91
N GLY A 154 8.75 5.54 -14.83
CA GLY A 154 10.02 4.84 -14.99
C GLY A 154 10.35 3.94 -13.79
N ARG A 155 9.33 3.40 -13.10
CA ARG A 155 9.49 2.54 -11.93
C ARG A 155 8.29 1.62 -11.71
N GLU A 156 8.48 0.60 -10.90
CA GLU A 156 7.39 -0.23 -10.43
C GLU A 156 6.39 0.58 -9.59
N LEU A 157 5.09 0.32 -9.79
CA LEU A 157 4.00 0.79 -8.96
C LEU A 157 3.55 -0.34 -8.04
N LEU A 158 3.16 -0.01 -6.82
CA LEU A 158 2.41 -0.92 -5.96
C LEU A 158 0.93 -0.65 -6.16
N VAL A 159 0.14 -1.70 -6.37
CA VAL A 159 -1.32 -1.60 -6.51
C VAL A 159 -1.97 -2.18 -5.27
N GLU A 160 -2.85 -1.41 -4.65
CA GLU A 160 -3.53 -1.76 -3.40
C GLU A 160 -4.93 -2.30 -3.62
N ASN A 161 -5.30 -3.35 -2.89
CA ASN A 161 -6.66 -3.84 -2.78
C ASN A 161 -7.51 -2.93 -1.88
N VAL A 162 -8.70 -2.54 -2.36
CA VAL A 162 -9.58 -1.61 -1.66
C VAL A 162 -10.71 -2.31 -0.94
N SER A 163 -11.24 -1.69 0.12
CA SER A 163 -12.49 -2.11 0.75
C SER A 163 -13.69 -1.82 -0.16
N SER A 164 -14.76 -2.60 -0.01
CA SER A 164 -15.96 -2.43 -0.81
C SER A 164 -17.24 -2.75 -0.03
N TYR A 165 -18.32 -2.04 -0.38
CA TYR A 165 -19.65 -2.14 0.26
C TYR A 165 -20.73 -2.58 -0.74
N LEU A 166 -20.33 -2.86 -1.96
CA LEU A 166 -21.19 -3.34 -3.02
C LEU A 166 -20.42 -4.35 -3.88
N ALA A 167 -21.16 -5.26 -4.50
CA ALA A 167 -20.65 -6.17 -5.52
C ALA A 167 -21.38 -5.93 -6.83
N PHE A 168 -20.66 -6.04 -7.94
CA PHE A 168 -21.24 -5.95 -9.27
C PHE A 168 -21.79 -7.31 -9.70
N ALA A 169 -23.03 -7.34 -10.20
CA ALA A 169 -23.68 -8.57 -10.65
C ALA A 169 -22.92 -9.26 -11.80
N ASP A 170 -22.22 -8.47 -12.61
CA ASP A 170 -21.45 -8.95 -13.76
C ASP A 170 -20.00 -9.34 -13.42
N ALA A 171 -19.58 -9.22 -12.14
CA ALA A 171 -18.26 -9.67 -11.71
C ALA A 171 -18.14 -11.19 -11.88
N THR A 172 -17.15 -11.63 -12.67
CA THR A 172 -16.93 -13.04 -13.01
C THR A 172 -15.61 -13.57 -12.48
N ILE A 173 -14.75 -12.68 -11.96
CA ILE A 173 -13.44 -13.01 -11.41
C ILE A 173 -13.48 -12.68 -9.90
N PRO A 174 -13.09 -13.59 -9.00
CA PRO A 174 -12.89 -13.25 -7.60
C PRO A 174 -11.87 -12.12 -7.43
N GLU A 175 -12.06 -11.23 -6.46
CA GLU A 175 -11.18 -10.08 -6.23
C GLU A 175 -9.70 -10.48 -6.13
N TRP A 176 -9.39 -11.50 -5.36
CA TRP A 176 -8.01 -11.99 -5.17
C TRP A 176 -7.37 -12.52 -6.45
N GLU A 177 -8.16 -13.13 -7.34
CA GLU A 177 -7.67 -13.59 -8.64
C GLU A 177 -7.44 -12.40 -9.57
N PHE A 178 -8.30 -11.38 -9.51
CA PHE A 178 -8.16 -10.15 -10.27
C PHE A 178 -6.90 -9.39 -9.85
N VAL A 179 -6.70 -9.14 -8.56
CA VAL A 179 -5.50 -8.49 -8.01
C VAL A 179 -4.22 -9.24 -8.40
N ALA A 180 -4.21 -10.57 -8.20
CA ALA A 180 -3.08 -11.40 -8.61
C ALA A 180 -2.84 -11.37 -10.13
N ALA A 181 -3.90 -11.29 -10.95
CA ALA A 181 -3.78 -11.19 -12.40
C ALA A 181 -3.22 -9.83 -12.83
N VAL A 182 -3.60 -8.72 -12.18
CA VAL A 182 -3.01 -7.40 -12.43
C VAL A 182 -1.51 -7.46 -12.22
N ALA A 183 -1.05 -7.96 -11.07
CA ALA A 183 0.38 -8.07 -10.78
C ALA A 183 1.12 -8.94 -11.81
N ARG A 184 0.58 -10.12 -12.14
CA ARG A 184 1.20 -11.02 -13.13
C ARG A 184 1.28 -10.44 -14.55
N ARG A 185 0.23 -9.70 -14.98
CA ARG A 185 0.15 -9.17 -16.35
C ARG A 185 0.99 -7.91 -16.56
N THR A 186 1.19 -7.11 -15.51
CA THR A 186 1.85 -5.80 -15.60
C THR A 186 3.24 -5.76 -14.98
N GLY A 187 3.58 -6.77 -14.18
CA GLY A 187 4.81 -6.77 -13.38
C GLY A 187 4.81 -5.77 -12.21
N CYS A 188 3.69 -5.11 -11.94
CA CYS A 188 3.57 -4.26 -10.77
C CYS A 188 3.68 -5.09 -9.48
N LYS A 189 4.01 -4.44 -8.38
CA LYS A 189 3.93 -5.04 -7.06
C LYS A 189 2.56 -4.77 -6.42
N LEU A 190 2.33 -5.37 -5.27
CA LEU A 190 1.13 -5.18 -4.48
C LEU A 190 1.48 -4.52 -3.15
N LEU A 191 0.70 -3.54 -2.80
CA LEU A 191 0.45 -3.15 -1.43
C LEU A 191 -0.75 -3.98 -0.97
N LEU A 192 -0.53 -4.87 -0.01
CA LEU A 192 -1.58 -5.74 0.51
C LEU A 192 -2.17 -5.13 1.78
N ASP A 193 -3.34 -4.52 1.65
CA ASP A 193 -4.06 -4.05 2.83
C ASP A 193 -4.85 -5.20 3.46
N VAL A 194 -4.40 -5.60 4.66
CA VAL A 194 -4.98 -6.72 5.42
C VAL A 194 -6.28 -6.32 6.09
N ASN A 195 -6.45 -5.03 6.46
CA ASN A 195 -7.71 -4.52 6.98
C ASN A 195 -8.80 -4.59 5.91
N ASN A 196 -8.49 -4.18 4.66
CA ASN A 196 -9.43 -4.24 3.54
C ASN A 196 -9.83 -5.67 3.18
N ILE A 197 -8.89 -6.63 3.26
CA ILE A 197 -9.21 -8.05 3.10
C ILE A 197 -10.20 -8.48 4.18
N TYR A 198 -9.94 -8.12 5.44
CA TYR A 198 -10.82 -8.50 6.56
C TYR A 198 -12.21 -7.87 6.42
N VAL A 199 -12.29 -6.57 6.15
CA VAL A 199 -13.53 -5.82 5.92
C VAL A 199 -14.34 -6.47 4.79
N ASN A 200 -13.72 -6.74 3.65
CA ASN A 200 -14.38 -7.37 2.50
C ASN A 200 -14.82 -8.81 2.80
N ALA A 201 -14.00 -9.58 3.52
CA ALA A 201 -14.35 -10.95 3.90
C ALA A 201 -15.62 -11.00 4.76
N VAL A 202 -15.75 -10.08 5.72
CA VAL A 202 -16.94 -9.97 6.57
C VAL A 202 -18.15 -9.46 5.77
N ASN A 203 -17.98 -8.39 4.98
CA ASN A 203 -19.07 -7.74 4.26
C ASN A 203 -19.63 -8.60 3.12
N HIS A 204 -18.79 -9.36 2.44
CA HIS A 204 -19.17 -10.16 1.26
C HIS A 204 -19.24 -11.67 1.56
N GLY A 205 -18.83 -12.12 2.76
CA GLY A 205 -18.99 -13.49 3.20
C GLY A 205 -18.04 -14.49 2.55
N PHE A 206 -16.79 -14.10 2.29
CA PHE A 206 -15.75 -15.00 1.78
C PHE A 206 -14.67 -15.30 2.84
N ASP A 207 -13.85 -16.31 2.58
CA ASP A 207 -12.75 -16.70 3.46
C ASP A 207 -11.50 -15.84 3.17
N ALA A 208 -11.06 -15.04 4.17
CA ALA A 208 -9.86 -14.23 4.07
C ALA A 208 -8.58 -15.07 3.85
N ASP A 209 -8.53 -16.32 4.32
CA ASP A 209 -7.39 -17.21 4.06
C ASP A 209 -7.36 -17.68 2.60
N ALA A 210 -8.52 -17.81 1.94
CA ALA A 210 -8.58 -18.06 0.50
C ALA A 210 -8.01 -16.87 -0.29
N TYR A 211 -8.28 -15.63 0.14
CA TYR A 211 -7.68 -14.44 -0.43
C TYR A 211 -6.15 -14.49 -0.33
N LEU A 212 -5.62 -14.67 0.90
CA LEU A 212 -4.18 -14.80 1.10
C LEU A 212 -3.58 -15.94 0.27
N ALA A 213 -4.31 -17.05 0.10
CA ALA A 213 -3.81 -18.21 -0.65
C ALA A 213 -3.59 -17.92 -2.14
N ALA A 214 -4.34 -17.01 -2.71
CA ALA A 214 -4.31 -16.69 -4.14
C ALA A 214 -3.24 -15.65 -4.53
N ILE A 215 -2.80 -14.82 -3.58
CA ILE A 215 -1.82 -13.76 -3.85
C ILE A 215 -0.41 -14.36 -3.93
N PRO A 216 0.35 -14.08 -5.01
CA PRO A 216 1.75 -14.51 -5.13
C PRO A 216 2.63 -13.77 -4.12
N ALA A 217 3.42 -14.51 -3.35
CA ALA A 217 4.29 -13.95 -2.31
C ALA A 217 5.33 -12.95 -2.84
N ASP A 218 5.84 -13.19 -4.04
CA ASP A 218 6.83 -12.34 -4.71
C ASP A 218 6.25 -11.04 -5.29
N ALA A 219 4.92 -10.96 -5.39
CA ALA A 219 4.24 -9.74 -5.79
C ALA A 219 4.10 -8.73 -4.64
N ILE A 220 4.11 -9.17 -3.37
CA ILE A 220 3.86 -8.30 -2.22
C ILE A 220 5.14 -7.54 -1.86
N ALA A 221 5.07 -6.21 -1.90
CA ALA A 221 6.16 -5.31 -1.53
C ALA A 221 5.89 -4.51 -0.26
N GLU A 222 4.63 -4.38 0.14
CA GLU A 222 4.18 -3.63 1.30
C GLU A 222 2.89 -4.25 1.86
N ILE A 223 2.66 -4.08 3.17
CA ILE A 223 1.43 -4.46 3.87
C ILE A 223 0.90 -3.26 4.63
N HIS A 224 -0.41 -2.98 4.52
CA HIS A 224 -1.10 -2.01 5.36
C HIS A 224 -1.93 -2.69 6.44
N LEU A 225 -1.98 -2.03 7.61
CA LEU A 225 -2.79 -2.38 8.76
C LEU A 225 -3.51 -1.14 9.26
N ALA A 226 -4.81 -1.23 9.42
CA ALA A 226 -5.66 -0.15 9.90
C ALA A 226 -6.78 -0.69 10.78
N GLY A 227 -7.59 0.21 11.32
CA GLY A 227 -8.82 -0.11 12.02
C GLY A 227 -10.06 0.31 11.22
N PHE A 228 -11.19 -0.30 11.50
CA PHE A 228 -12.48 -0.08 10.84
C PHE A 228 -13.55 0.31 11.85
N ASP A 229 -14.67 0.85 11.35
CA ASP A 229 -15.90 1.06 12.15
C ASP A 229 -16.83 -0.15 12.01
N ALA A 230 -17.26 -0.71 13.14
CA ALA A 230 -18.19 -1.82 13.24
C ALA A 230 -19.53 -1.41 13.88
N SER A 231 -19.84 -0.14 13.97
CA SER A 231 -21.06 0.36 14.62
C SER A 231 -22.33 0.15 13.79
N GLY A 232 -22.18 -0.08 12.48
CA GLY A 232 -23.25 -0.25 11.51
C GLY A 232 -23.53 -1.73 11.16
N PRO A 233 -24.40 -1.96 10.14
CA PRO A 233 -24.75 -3.29 9.66
C PRO A 233 -23.63 -3.97 8.84
N CYS A 234 -22.63 -3.22 8.43
CA CYS A 234 -21.42 -3.71 7.75
C CYS A 234 -20.20 -3.01 8.35
N LEU A 235 -19.03 -3.58 8.15
CA LEU A 235 -17.78 -2.95 8.54
C LEU A 235 -17.46 -1.82 7.55
N ILE A 236 -17.08 -0.65 8.06
CA ILE A 236 -16.66 0.49 7.25
C ILE A 236 -15.17 0.73 7.48
N ASP A 237 -14.44 0.74 6.40
CA ASP A 237 -13.01 1.01 6.36
C ASP A 237 -12.75 2.51 6.57
N THR A 238 -12.64 2.91 7.82
CA THR A 238 -12.48 4.32 8.21
C THR A 238 -11.04 4.72 8.48
N HIS A 239 -10.18 3.74 8.73
CA HIS A 239 -8.82 3.98 9.25
C HIS A 239 -8.82 4.98 10.42
N GLY A 240 -9.81 4.87 11.30
CA GLY A 240 -10.03 5.80 12.42
C GLY A 240 -10.03 5.13 13.80
N ALA A 241 -9.66 3.86 13.87
CA ALA A 241 -9.64 3.04 15.09
C ALA A 241 -8.32 2.25 15.20
N PRO A 242 -7.99 1.73 16.40
CA PRO A 242 -6.90 0.77 16.55
C PRO A 242 -7.10 -0.46 15.68
N VAL A 243 -6.01 -1.07 15.23
CA VAL A 243 -6.04 -2.34 14.49
C VAL A 243 -6.76 -3.40 15.32
N ALA A 244 -7.80 -4.00 14.74
CA ALA A 244 -8.64 -4.98 15.45
C ALA A 244 -7.89 -6.31 15.68
N ALA A 245 -8.26 -7.05 16.71
CA ALA A 245 -7.63 -8.33 17.05
C ALA A 245 -7.66 -9.33 15.89
N ASP A 246 -8.77 -9.38 15.15
CA ASP A 246 -8.92 -10.27 14.00
C ASP A 246 -8.05 -9.86 12.81
N VAL A 247 -7.82 -8.54 12.60
CA VAL A 247 -6.88 -8.02 11.61
C VAL A 247 -5.45 -8.37 12.00
N TRP A 248 -5.08 -8.23 13.28
CA TRP A 248 -3.78 -8.71 13.78
C TRP A 248 -3.59 -10.21 13.57
N ALA A 249 -4.63 -11.02 13.81
CA ALA A 249 -4.57 -12.46 13.56
C ALA A 249 -4.40 -12.78 12.08
N LEU A 250 -5.08 -12.05 11.18
CA LEU A 250 -4.93 -12.20 9.73
C LEU A 250 -3.53 -11.77 9.27
N TYR A 251 -3.00 -10.68 9.83
CA TYR A 251 -1.64 -10.24 9.56
C TYR A 251 -0.59 -11.29 9.98
N GLY A 252 -0.79 -11.95 11.12
CA GLY A 252 0.08 -13.07 11.53
C GLY A 252 0.11 -14.18 10.47
N ARG A 253 -1.06 -14.57 9.94
CA ARG A 253 -1.15 -15.57 8.86
C ARG A 253 -0.52 -15.08 7.55
N ALA A 254 -0.63 -13.78 7.26
CA ALA A 254 0.03 -13.18 6.10
C ALA A 254 1.57 -13.25 6.23
N ILE A 255 2.13 -12.91 7.39
CA ILE A 255 3.57 -13.06 7.66
C ILE A 255 4.01 -14.52 7.56
N ASP A 256 3.27 -15.44 8.17
CA ASP A 256 3.60 -16.88 8.14
C ASP A 256 3.64 -17.41 6.70
N ARG A 257 2.79 -16.87 5.83
CA ARG A 257 2.69 -17.31 4.44
C ARG A 257 3.71 -16.67 3.51
N TYR A 258 3.93 -15.37 3.65
CA TYR A 258 4.69 -14.57 2.69
C TYR A 258 6.10 -14.21 3.18
N GLY A 259 6.37 -14.43 4.45
CA GLY A 259 7.50 -13.83 5.16
C GLY A 259 7.26 -12.35 5.46
N PRO A 260 8.07 -11.75 6.32
CA PRO A 260 7.97 -10.34 6.68
C PRO A 260 8.11 -9.41 5.47
N ARG A 261 7.34 -8.33 5.47
CA ARG A 261 7.37 -7.25 4.48
C ARG A 261 7.39 -5.91 5.22
N PRO A 262 7.81 -4.81 4.56
CA PRO A 262 7.52 -3.46 5.05
C PRO A 262 6.04 -3.36 5.39
N THR A 263 5.73 -2.97 6.63
CA THR A 263 4.35 -2.95 7.13
C THR A 263 4.03 -1.59 7.69
N LEU A 264 2.96 -0.96 7.22
CA LEU A 264 2.51 0.36 7.66
C LEU A 264 1.36 0.25 8.65
N ILE A 265 1.38 1.08 9.67
CA ILE A 265 0.20 1.43 10.45
C ILE A 265 -0.42 2.66 9.83
N GLU A 266 -1.61 2.51 9.26
CA GLU A 266 -2.35 3.59 8.63
C GLU A 266 -3.45 4.11 9.56
N TRP A 267 -3.62 5.46 9.57
CA TRP A 267 -4.67 6.12 10.32
C TRP A 267 -5.05 7.42 9.65
N ASP A 268 -6.29 7.53 9.16
CA ASP A 268 -6.72 8.63 8.26
C ASP A 268 -7.78 9.54 8.85
N THR A 269 -8.62 9.01 9.72
CA THR A 269 -9.69 9.77 10.40
C THR A 269 -9.48 9.69 11.91
N ASP A 270 -10.06 10.63 12.66
CA ASP A 270 -9.93 10.66 14.13
C ASP A 270 -8.49 10.46 14.62
N ILE A 271 -7.56 11.19 13.99
CA ILE A 271 -6.11 11.04 14.16
C ILE A 271 -5.72 11.09 15.65
N PRO A 272 -5.18 10.00 16.24
CA PRO A 272 -4.86 9.92 17.64
C PRO A 272 -3.50 10.59 17.95
N PRO A 273 -3.12 10.73 19.22
CA PRO A 273 -1.76 11.10 19.58
C PRO A 273 -0.72 10.16 18.93
N PHE A 274 0.40 10.70 18.48
CA PHE A 274 1.46 9.95 17.77
C PHE A 274 1.96 8.72 18.53
N ALA A 275 2.00 8.78 19.87
CA ALA A 275 2.34 7.63 20.72
C ALA A 275 1.40 6.41 20.54
N THR A 276 0.17 6.61 20.06
CA THR A 276 -0.74 5.49 19.74
C THR A 276 -0.25 4.76 18.49
N LEU A 277 0.08 5.49 17.42
CA LEU A 277 0.65 4.90 16.20
C LEU A 277 1.98 4.20 16.48
N GLN A 278 2.81 4.76 17.35
CA GLN A 278 4.07 4.12 17.75
C GLN A 278 3.83 2.77 18.47
N ARG A 279 2.79 2.65 19.30
CA ARG A 279 2.45 1.37 19.95
C ARG A 279 1.96 0.32 18.95
N GLU A 280 1.11 0.71 18.01
CA GLU A 280 0.65 -0.18 16.93
C GLU A 280 1.85 -0.64 16.08
N ALA A 281 2.71 0.29 15.66
CA ALA A 281 3.92 -0.04 14.91
C ALA A 281 4.88 -0.95 15.69
N ALA A 282 5.00 -0.76 16.99
CA ALA A 282 5.80 -1.66 17.85
C ALA A 282 5.19 -3.08 17.91
N THR A 283 3.86 -3.21 17.87
CA THR A 283 3.18 -4.51 17.81
C THR A 283 3.48 -5.21 16.48
N ALA A 284 3.35 -4.50 15.34
CA ALA A 284 3.72 -5.04 14.03
C ALA A 284 5.19 -5.45 13.97
N GLN A 285 6.09 -4.60 14.48
CA GLN A 285 7.53 -4.87 14.53
C GLN A 285 7.86 -6.13 15.35
N ALA A 286 7.22 -6.31 16.50
CA ALA A 286 7.41 -7.50 17.33
C ALA A 286 6.96 -8.79 16.62
N MET A 287 5.91 -8.73 15.80
CA MET A 287 5.46 -9.88 15.00
C MET A 287 6.47 -10.21 13.88
N ILE A 288 7.02 -9.20 13.20
CA ILE A 288 8.08 -9.36 12.20
C ILE A 288 9.31 -10.04 12.83
N GLU A 289 9.81 -9.51 13.94
CA GLU A 289 11.00 -10.04 14.64
C GLU A 289 10.80 -11.46 15.16
N LYS A 290 9.61 -11.77 15.66
CA LYS A 290 9.27 -13.11 16.11
C LYS A 290 9.33 -14.13 14.96
N HIS A 291 8.81 -13.78 13.79
CA HIS A 291 8.86 -14.64 12.62
C HIS A 291 10.31 -14.90 12.18
N ASP A 292 11.15 -13.86 12.10
CA ASP A 292 12.57 -13.98 11.72
C ASP A 292 13.34 -14.85 12.70
N ALA A 293 13.06 -14.75 14.01
CA ALA A 293 13.67 -15.56 15.05
C ALA A 293 13.29 -17.06 14.97
N VAL A 294 12.11 -17.38 14.41
CA VAL A 294 11.67 -18.77 14.21
C VAL A 294 12.26 -19.37 12.91
N ALA A 295 12.52 -18.53 11.91
CA ALA A 295 13.07 -18.93 10.63
C ALA A 295 14.60 -19.09 10.62
N ALA A 296 15.30 -18.57 11.65
CA ALA A 296 16.76 -18.63 11.83
C ALA A 296 17.20 -19.86 12.62
#